data_280b96457dfd056b88eb771fde860cf4
#
_entry.id   280b96457dfd056b88eb771fde860cf4
#
_cell.length_a   1.000
_cell.length_b   1.000
_cell.length_c   1.000
_cell.angle_alpha   90.00
_cell.angle_beta   90.00
_cell.angle_gamma   90.00
#
_symmetry.space_group_name_H-M   'P 1'
#
loop_
_entity.id
_entity.type
_entity.pdbx_description
1 polymer ?
#
loop_
_entity_poly.entity_id
_entity_poly.type
_entity_poly.pdbx_seq_one_letter_code
_entity_poly.pdbx_strand_id
1 'polypeptide(L)'
;MSSQNDFSDGNFKETWILYMMHACFSFVSRVWDMGVVLLLADLTNNSLFIVAIAGFLSSGLIVLFAGPTGAIIDKSNRMNSMSIALLTKLIAVTIGYSISAVLMGDKAVAERTAQHHGEPLEFEPSPFVYVIPVFVAIANFAFSMIVLSVEKDWIVVLSSQNKEWLSQLNSTMSQIDMACMLLFLQAGFLRNGAVLLSPCSC
;
A
#
# COMPACT_ATOMS: atom_id res chain seq x y z
N MET A 1 -37.41 -3.49 28.03
CA MET A 1 -37.30 -3.55 26.58
C MET A 1 -36.58 -2.33 25.92
N SER A 2 -36.28 -1.28 26.68
CA SER A 2 -35.56 -0.07 26.17
C SER A 2 -34.01 -0.15 26.20
N SER A 3 -33.44 -1.06 26.96
CA SER A 3 -31.99 -1.17 27.13
C SER A 3 -31.26 -1.87 25.95
N GLN A 4 -31.98 -2.59 25.09
CA GLN A 4 -31.40 -3.33 23.99
C GLN A 4 -31.20 -2.46 22.71
N ASN A 5 -31.98 -1.39 22.57
CA ASN A 5 -31.90 -0.50 21.42
C ASN A 5 -30.77 0.55 21.56
N ASP A 6 -30.48 1.02 22.77
CA ASP A 6 -29.37 1.95 23.03
C ASP A 6 -27.97 1.31 22.81
N PHE A 7 -27.87 -0.01 23.06
CA PHE A 7 -26.61 -0.74 22.83
C PHE A 7 -26.34 -0.98 21.35
N SER A 8 -27.40 -1.03 20.51
CA SER A 8 -27.26 -1.22 19.06
C SER A 8 -26.80 0.04 18.33
N ASP A 9 -27.26 1.22 18.75
CA ASP A 9 -26.97 2.50 18.08
C ASP A 9 -25.53 3.00 18.35
N GLY A 10 -25.00 2.81 19.56
CA GLY A 10 -23.63 3.14 19.89
C GLY A 10 -22.62 2.29 19.10
N ASN A 11 -22.84 0.98 19.06
CA ASN A 11 -22.03 0.03 18.32
C ASN A 11 -22.05 0.28 16.81
N PHE A 12 -23.16 0.72 16.25
CA PHE A 12 -23.28 0.97 14.82
C PHE A 12 -22.43 2.14 14.36
N LYS A 13 -22.37 3.24 15.12
CA LYS A 13 -21.55 4.41 14.79
C LYS A 13 -20.05 4.09 14.87
N GLU A 14 -19.62 3.38 15.90
CA GLU A 14 -18.21 2.98 16.06
C GLU A 14 -17.77 2.01 14.96
N THR A 15 -18.63 1.05 14.59
CA THR A 15 -18.37 0.09 13.52
C THR A 15 -18.26 0.78 12.15
N TRP A 16 -19.12 1.77 11.88
CA TRP A 16 -19.09 2.53 10.64
C TRP A 16 -17.78 3.34 10.49
N ILE A 17 -17.34 3.98 11.56
CA ILE A 17 -16.06 4.71 11.58
C ILE A 17 -14.90 3.75 11.28
N LEU A 18 -14.90 2.56 11.87
CA LEU A 18 -13.89 1.53 11.63
C LEU A 18 -13.85 1.11 10.16
N TYR A 19 -15.01 0.84 9.54
CA TYR A 19 -15.10 0.49 8.13
C TYR A 19 -14.61 1.60 7.20
N MET A 20 -14.96 2.85 7.49
CA MET A 20 -14.51 3.99 6.69
C MET A 20 -13.00 4.20 6.81
N MET A 21 -12.43 4.09 8.01
CA MET A 21 -10.99 4.16 8.23
C MET A 21 -10.27 3.03 7.49
N HIS A 22 -10.78 1.80 7.60
CA HIS A 22 -10.21 0.65 6.90
C HIS A 22 -10.27 0.82 5.37
N ALA A 23 -11.40 1.26 4.84
CA ALA A 23 -11.56 1.52 3.41
C ALA A 23 -10.58 2.59 2.89
N CYS A 24 -10.45 3.72 3.59
CA CYS A 24 -9.49 4.76 3.24
C CYS A 24 -8.05 4.24 3.28
N PHE A 25 -7.72 3.46 4.31
CA PHE A 25 -6.38 2.91 4.48
C PHE A 25 -6.04 1.87 3.41
N SER A 26 -6.96 0.97 3.09
CA SER A 26 -6.83 -0.01 2.01
C SER A 26 -6.70 0.67 0.65
N PHE A 27 -7.52 1.69 0.38
CA PHE A 27 -7.46 2.45 -0.85
C PHE A 27 -6.08 3.12 -1.02
N VAL A 28 -5.60 3.85 -0.02
CA VAL A 28 -4.29 4.53 -0.06
C VAL A 28 -3.16 3.52 -0.25
N SER A 29 -3.24 2.33 0.37
CA SER A 29 -2.24 1.28 0.16
C SER A 29 -2.22 0.75 -1.27
N ARG A 30 -3.39 0.57 -1.90
CA ARG A 30 -3.44 0.14 -3.32
C ARG A 30 -2.89 1.21 -4.26
N VAL A 31 -3.19 2.50 -3.99
CA VAL A 31 -2.57 3.62 -4.74
C VAL A 31 -1.05 3.58 -4.63
N TRP A 32 -0.53 3.35 -3.43
CA TRP A 32 0.90 3.22 -3.18
C TRP A 32 1.51 2.06 -3.98
N ASP A 33 0.95 0.85 -3.86
CA ASP A 33 1.47 -0.35 -4.51
C ASP A 33 1.54 -0.18 -6.03
N MET A 34 0.48 0.34 -6.65
CA MET A 34 0.44 0.61 -8.08
C MET A 34 1.37 1.76 -8.48
N GLY A 35 1.39 2.83 -7.69
CA GLY A 35 2.27 3.98 -7.93
C GLY A 35 3.73 3.58 -7.97
N VAL A 36 4.17 2.74 -7.03
CA VAL A 36 5.54 2.22 -6.97
C VAL A 36 5.89 1.36 -8.17
N VAL A 37 4.98 0.45 -8.58
CA VAL A 37 5.19 -0.40 -9.76
C VAL A 37 5.39 0.44 -11.02
N LEU A 38 4.51 1.42 -11.25
CA LEU A 38 4.60 2.30 -12.40
C LEU A 38 5.87 3.17 -12.37
N LEU A 39 6.19 3.70 -11.20
CA LEU A 39 7.39 4.52 -11.00
C LEU A 39 8.67 3.74 -11.28
N LEU A 40 8.80 2.53 -10.72
CA LEU A 40 9.96 1.66 -10.95
C LEU A 40 10.05 1.24 -12.42
N ALA A 41 8.93 0.91 -13.06
CA ALA A 41 8.93 0.55 -14.47
C ALA A 41 9.39 1.72 -15.34
N ASP A 42 8.93 2.95 -15.06
CA ASP A 42 9.34 4.14 -15.80
C ASP A 42 10.83 4.48 -15.58
N LEU A 43 11.33 4.43 -14.34
CA LEU A 43 12.73 4.68 -14.02
C LEU A 43 13.70 3.64 -14.61
N THR A 44 13.21 2.44 -14.93
CA THR A 44 14.05 1.33 -15.43
C THR A 44 13.81 1.01 -16.91
N ASN A 45 13.31 1.97 -17.67
CA ASN A 45 12.99 1.79 -19.10
C ASN A 45 12.09 0.56 -19.36
N ASN A 46 11.03 0.41 -18.55
CA ASN A 46 10.07 -0.71 -18.57
C ASN A 46 10.67 -2.07 -18.20
N SER A 47 11.79 -2.12 -17.48
CA SER A 47 12.30 -3.36 -16.93
C SER A 47 11.47 -3.83 -15.74
N LEU A 48 10.84 -4.98 -15.85
CA LEU A 48 10.06 -5.58 -14.78
C LEU A 48 10.94 -6.27 -13.72
N PHE A 49 12.25 -6.38 -13.95
CA PHE A 49 13.15 -7.08 -13.04
C PHE A 49 13.22 -6.42 -11.66
N ILE A 50 13.35 -5.08 -11.60
CA ILE A 50 13.42 -4.34 -10.32
C ILE A 50 12.08 -4.36 -9.61
N VAL A 51 10.97 -4.31 -10.36
CA VAL A 51 9.61 -4.48 -9.81
C VAL A 51 9.45 -5.86 -9.17
N ALA A 52 9.94 -6.91 -9.82
CA ALA A 52 9.91 -8.27 -9.27
C ALA A 52 10.76 -8.40 -7.99
N ILE A 53 11.95 -7.78 -7.95
CA ILE A 53 12.78 -7.72 -6.74
C ILE A 53 12.02 -7.01 -5.60
N ALA A 54 11.36 -5.89 -5.87
CA ALA A 54 10.58 -5.17 -4.85
C ALA A 54 9.46 -6.05 -4.28
N GLY A 55 8.72 -6.76 -5.12
CA GLY A 55 7.69 -7.72 -4.70
C GLY A 55 8.26 -8.89 -3.88
N PHE A 56 9.38 -9.47 -4.34
CA PHE A 56 10.06 -10.55 -3.64
C PHE A 56 10.56 -10.14 -2.26
N LEU A 57 11.22 -8.98 -2.15
CA LEU A 57 11.69 -8.44 -0.87
C LEU A 57 10.53 -8.14 0.08
N SER A 58 9.45 -7.54 -0.41
CA SER A 58 8.26 -7.25 0.40
C SER A 58 7.64 -8.53 0.97
N SER A 59 7.39 -9.52 0.13
CA SER A 59 6.82 -10.80 0.54
C SER A 59 7.78 -11.59 1.46
N GLY A 60 9.07 -11.57 1.15
CA GLY A 60 10.10 -12.22 1.94
C GLY A 60 10.21 -11.65 3.35
N LEU A 61 10.20 -10.33 3.51
CA LEU A 61 10.21 -9.69 4.83
C LEU A 61 8.97 -10.06 5.65
N ILE A 62 7.79 -10.05 5.04
CA ILE A 62 6.55 -10.41 5.73
C ILE A 62 6.62 -11.85 6.24
N VAL A 63 7.03 -12.80 5.38
CA VAL A 63 7.11 -14.23 5.76
C VAL A 63 8.15 -14.46 6.85
N LEU A 64 9.35 -13.87 6.72
CA LEU A 64 10.43 -14.06 7.69
C LEU A 64 10.11 -13.48 9.07
N PHE A 65 9.45 -12.33 9.09
CA PHE A 65 9.20 -11.58 10.33
C PHE A 65 7.76 -11.72 10.87
N ALA A 66 6.87 -12.47 10.22
CA ALA A 66 5.48 -12.66 10.67
C ALA A 66 5.42 -13.23 12.10
N GLY A 67 6.20 -14.25 12.42
CA GLY A 67 6.25 -14.87 13.74
C GLY A 67 6.77 -13.93 14.83
N PRO A 68 8.00 -13.39 14.71
CA PRO A 68 8.53 -12.40 15.64
C PRO A 68 7.64 -11.18 15.83
N THR A 69 7.03 -10.67 14.76
CA THR A 69 6.12 -9.53 14.80
C THR A 69 4.89 -9.82 15.64
N GLY A 70 4.24 -10.98 15.45
CA GLY A 70 3.12 -11.40 16.29
C GLY A 70 3.48 -11.44 17.77
N ALA A 71 4.63 -12.02 18.13
CA ALA A 71 5.09 -12.08 19.51
C ALA A 71 5.43 -10.71 20.13
N ILE A 72 5.90 -9.75 19.32
CA ILE A 72 6.17 -8.37 19.78
C ILE A 72 4.85 -7.64 20.01
N ILE A 73 3.89 -7.76 19.08
CA ILE A 73 2.57 -7.13 19.21
C ILE A 73 1.86 -7.64 20.47
N ASP A 74 1.91 -8.94 20.73
CA ASP A 74 1.26 -9.56 21.90
C ASP A 74 1.85 -9.08 23.24
N LYS A 75 3.14 -8.69 23.26
CA LYS A 75 3.84 -8.26 24.50
C LYS A 75 3.87 -6.75 24.70
N SER A 76 3.66 -5.96 23.64
CA SER A 76 3.79 -4.51 23.71
C SER A 76 2.45 -3.81 23.92
N ASN A 77 2.51 -2.55 24.37
CA ASN A 77 1.33 -1.70 24.39
C ASN A 77 0.80 -1.49 22.97
N ARG A 78 -0.44 -1.89 22.72
CA ARG A 78 -1.13 -1.87 21.42
C ARG A 78 -0.98 -0.54 20.67
N MET A 79 -1.18 0.58 21.39
CA MET A 79 -1.04 1.93 20.82
C MET A 79 0.40 2.24 20.40
N ASN A 80 1.38 1.79 21.17
CA ASN A 80 2.80 2.01 20.86
C ASN A 80 3.23 1.21 19.63
N SER A 81 2.84 -0.05 19.49
CA SER A 81 3.16 -0.89 18.34
C SER A 81 2.58 -0.29 17.06
N MET A 82 1.32 0.13 17.09
CA MET A 82 0.67 0.76 15.95
C MET A 82 1.34 2.08 15.57
N SER A 83 1.70 2.92 16.57
CA SER A 83 2.38 4.20 16.34
C SER A 83 3.78 4.00 15.74
N ILE A 84 4.54 3.03 16.22
CA ILE A 84 5.86 2.69 15.67
C ILE A 84 5.74 2.21 14.23
N ALA A 85 4.79 1.33 13.94
CA ALA A 85 4.55 0.84 12.59
C ALA A 85 4.13 1.96 11.62
N LEU A 86 3.26 2.87 12.05
CA LEU A 86 2.86 4.05 11.28
C LEU A 86 4.04 4.98 10.99
N LEU A 87 4.85 5.29 12.01
CA LEU A 87 6.05 6.11 11.84
C LEU A 87 7.06 5.46 10.90
N THR A 88 7.30 4.16 11.04
CA THR A 88 8.20 3.40 10.16
C THR A 88 7.71 3.46 8.71
N LYS A 89 6.40 3.25 8.48
CA LYS A 89 5.80 3.36 7.15
C LYS A 89 5.98 4.77 6.58
N LEU A 90 5.66 5.80 7.37
CA LEU A 90 5.75 7.20 6.93
C LEU A 90 7.20 7.57 6.54
N ILE A 91 8.18 7.21 7.35
CA ILE A 91 9.60 7.46 7.08
C ILE A 91 10.04 6.73 5.81
N ALA A 92 9.73 5.44 5.68
CA ALA A 92 10.11 4.63 4.53
C ALA A 92 9.50 5.18 3.22
N VAL A 93 8.20 5.54 3.25
CA VAL A 93 7.50 6.13 2.11
C VAL A 93 8.10 7.49 1.73
N THR A 94 8.37 8.35 2.70
CA THR A 94 8.94 9.69 2.46
C THR A 94 10.32 9.60 1.83
N ILE A 95 11.19 8.73 2.36
CA ILE A 95 12.53 8.53 1.79
C ILE A 95 12.43 7.93 0.39
N GLY A 96 11.60 6.90 0.19
CA GLY A 96 11.40 6.27 -1.11
C GLY A 96 10.92 7.26 -2.18
N TYR A 97 9.94 8.10 -1.85
CA TYR A 97 9.46 9.15 -2.76
C TYR A 97 10.50 10.23 -3.02
N SER A 98 11.27 10.64 -2.01
CA SER A 98 12.31 11.65 -2.19
C SER A 98 13.38 11.18 -3.15
N ILE A 99 13.85 9.95 -3.01
CA ILE A 99 14.82 9.34 -3.94
C ILE A 99 14.21 9.25 -5.34
N SER A 100 12.99 8.78 -5.45
CA SER A 100 12.29 8.64 -6.74
C SER A 100 12.09 9.99 -7.44
N ALA A 101 11.76 11.04 -6.71
CA ALA A 101 11.58 12.38 -7.26
C ALA A 101 12.89 12.95 -7.83
N VAL A 102 14.02 12.72 -7.15
CA VAL A 102 15.34 13.13 -7.65
C VAL A 102 15.66 12.37 -8.95
N LEU A 103 15.50 11.04 -8.96
CA LEU A 103 15.79 10.22 -10.15
C LEU A 103 14.90 10.56 -11.35
N MET A 104 13.62 10.86 -11.10
CA MET A 104 12.71 11.33 -12.17
C MET A 104 13.13 12.71 -12.69
N GLY A 105 13.61 13.58 -11.81
CA GLY A 105 14.17 14.87 -12.22
C GLY A 105 15.36 14.70 -13.14
N ASP A 106 16.30 13.84 -12.79
CA ASP A 106 17.48 13.55 -13.60
C ASP A 106 17.10 12.95 -14.97
N LYS A 107 16.14 12.01 -14.99
CA LYS A 107 15.59 11.42 -16.23
C LYS A 107 14.96 12.49 -17.12
N ALA A 108 14.14 13.37 -16.56
CA ALA A 108 13.46 14.44 -17.30
C ALA A 108 14.47 15.46 -17.88
N VAL A 109 15.56 15.72 -17.19
CA VAL A 109 16.66 16.57 -17.71
C VAL A 109 17.37 15.87 -18.86
N ALA A 110 17.69 14.58 -18.74
CA ALA A 110 18.32 13.79 -19.80
C ALA A 110 17.45 13.72 -21.06
N GLU A 111 16.12 13.51 -20.91
CA GLU A 111 15.15 13.49 -22.01
C GLU A 111 15.11 14.83 -22.78
N ARG A 112 15.10 15.96 -22.05
CA ARG A 112 15.13 17.30 -22.65
C ARG A 112 16.43 17.55 -23.44
N THR A 113 17.55 17.11 -22.89
CA THR A 113 18.86 17.29 -23.51
C THR A 113 18.97 16.45 -24.78
N ALA A 114 18.55 15.17 -24.74
CA ALA A 114 18.52 14.30 -25.91
C ALA A 114 17.62 14.85 -27.03
N GLN A 115 16.45 15.40 -26.66
CA GLN A 115 15.51 16.00 -27.59
C GLN A 115 16.09 17.26 -28.28
N HIS A 116 16.91 18.04 -27.56
CA HIS A 116 17.59 19.23 -28.12
C HIS A 116 18.71 18.87 -29.09
N HIS A 117 19.40 17.75 -28.85
CA HIS A 117 20.54 17.33 -29.68
C HIS A 117 20.15 16.32 -30.78
N GLY A 118 18.90 15.81 -30.79
CA GLY A 118 18.43 14.80 -31.74
C GLY A 118 19.11 13.44 -31.58
N GLU A 119 19.68 13.17 -30.40
CA GLU A 119 20.34 11.91 -30.08
C GLU A 119 19.34 10.92 -29.43
N PRO A 120 19.53 9.60 -29.63
CA PRO A 120 18.73 8.60 -28.95
C PRO A 120 18.95 8.70 -27.44
N LEU A 121 17.88 8.56 -26.68
CA LEU A 121 17.90 8.61 -25.21
C LEU A 121 18.67 7.40 -24.67
N GLU A 122 19.92 7.57 -24.29
CA GLU A 122 20.69 6.61 -23.48
C GLU A 122 20.61 7.02 -22.00
N PHE A 123 19.49 6.68 -21.35
CA PHE A 123 19.38 6.85 -19.90
C PHE A 123 19.80 5.56 -19.20
N GLU A 124 20.98 5.56 -18.61
CA GLU A 124 21.39 4.50 -17.69
C GLU A 124 20.78 4.77 -16.30
N PRO A 125 19.99 3.83 -15.77
CA PRO A 125 19.40 3.99 -14.46
C PRO A 125 20.48 4.08 -13.38
N SER A 126 20.46 5.17 -12.61
CA SER A 126 21.37 5.36 -11.49
C SER A 126 21.29 4.18 -10.51
N PRO A 127 22.42 3.74 -9.91
CA PRO A 127 22.44 2.64 -8.94
C PRO A 127 21.51 2.87 -7.74
N PHE A 128 21.13 4.11 -7.46
CA PHE A 128 20.15 4.45 -6.42
C PHE A 128 18.75 3.89 -6.68
N VAL A 129 18.41 3.52 -7.92
CA VAL A 129 17.14 2.83 -8.24
C VAL A 129 17.01 1.52 -7.46
N TYR A 130 18.10 0.80 -7.20
CA TYR A 130 18.07 -0.46 -6.45
C TYR A 130 17.81 -0.29 -4.95
N VAL A 131 17.91 0.93 -4.43
CA VAL A 131 17.62 1.24 -3.02
C VAL A 131 16.12 1.40 -2.79
N ILE A 132 15.36 1.83 -3.80
CA ILE A 132 13.90 2.03 -3.71
C ILE A 132 13.16 0.75 -3.28
N PRO A 133 13.42 -0.45 -3.88
CA PRO A 133 12.81 -1.71 -3.46
C PRO A 133 12.94 -2.03 -1.98
N VAL A 134 14.04 -1.63 -1.34
CA VAL A 134 14.25 -1.86 0.09
C VAL A 134 13.29 -1.02 0.93
N PHE A 135 13.12 0.27 0.60
CA PHE A 135 12.16 1.13 1.29
C PHE A 135 10.72 0.70 1.04
N VAL A 136 10.40 0.24 -0.16
CA VAL A 136 9.09 -0.34 -0.48
C VAL A 136 8.82 -1.57 0.37
N ALA A 137 9.79 -2.47 0.51
CA ALA A 137 9.66 -3.67 1.32
C ALA A 137 9.46 -3.33 2.82
N ILE A 138 10.18 -2.35 3.35
CA ILE A 138 10.01 -1.86 4.73
C ILE A 138 8.62 -1.23 4.91
N ALA A 139 8.15 -0.41 3.96
CA ALA A 139 6.83 0.21 4.02
C ALA A 139 5.70 -0.82 4.00
N ASN A 140 5.82 -1.87 3.17
CA ASN A 140 4.84 -2.95 3.07
C ASN A 140 4.87 -3.85 4.31
N PHE A 141 6.05 -4.09 4.89
CA PHE A 141 6.17 -4.80 6.16
C PHE A 141 5.52 -4.01 7.30
N ALA A 142 5.79 -2.71 7.42
CA ALA A 142 5.16 -1.85 8.42
C ALA A 142 3.63 -1.80 8.23
N PHE A 143 3.14 -1.80 7.00
CA PHE A 143 1.72 -1.90 6.68
C PHE A 143 1.11 -3.20 7.23
N SER A 144 1.76 -4.34 7.00
CA SER A 144 1.30 -5.63 7.51
C SER A 144 1.23 -5.66 9.04
N MET A 145 2.16 -5.00 9.74
CA MET A 145 2.11 -4.84 11.20
C MET A 145 0.87 -4.05 11.65
N ILE A 146 0.51 -2.98 10.92
CA ILE A 146 -0.67 -2.17 11.23
C ILE A 146 -1.94 -3.01 11.07
N VAL A 147 -2.07 -3.72 9.93
CA VAL A 147 -3.23 -4.59 9.66
C VAL A 147 -3.38 -5.66 10.74
N LEU A 148 -2.30 -6.35 11.09
CA LEU A 148 -2.30 -7.37 12.14
C LEU A 148 -2.71 -6.80 13.50
N SER A 149 -2.25 -5.60 13.86
CA SER A 149 -2.63 -4.93 15.11
C SER A 149 -4.12 -4.56 15.13
N VAL A 150 -4.65 -4.07 14.01
CA VAL A 150 -6.08 -3.74 13.88
C VAL A 150 -6.94 -4.99 13.97
N GLU A 151 -6.61 -6.04 13.22
CA GLU A 151 -7.41 -7.28 13.18
C GLU A 151 -7.41 -8.01 14.54
N LYS A 152 -6.25 -8.11 15.19
CA LYS A 152 -6.16 -8.84 16.47
C LYS A 152 -6.73 -8.09 17.66
N ASP A 153 -6.58 -6.77 17.70
CA ASP A 153 -6.85 -6.01 18.91
C ASP A 153 -8.16 -5.24 18.85
N TRP A 154 -8.39 -4.47 17.80
CA TRP A 154 -9.55 -3.60 17.73
C TRP A 154 -10.83 -4.36 17.42
N ILE A 155 -10.76 -5.31 16.49
CA ILE A 155 -11.93 -6.11 16.11
C ILE A 155 -12.38 -7.00 17.27
N VAL A 156 -11.42 -7.59 18.00
CA VAL A 156 -11.73 -8.44 19.17
C VAL A 156 -12.37 -7.64 20.31
N VAL A 157 -11.85 -6.45 20.58
CA VAL A 157 -12.41 -5.56 21.61
C VAL A 157 -13.81 -5.07 21.22
N LEU A 158 -13.99 -4.68 19.97
CA LEU A 158 -15.27 -4.19 19.46
C LEU A 158 -16.35 -5.28 19.43
N SER A 159 -15.95 -6.52 19.12
CA SER A 159 -16.89 -7.65 19.05
C SER A 159 -17.42 -8.11 20.42
N SER A 160 -16.91 -7.56 21.53
CA SER A 160 -17.30 -7.95 22.91
C SER A 160 -17.35 -9.46 23.11
N GLN A 161 -16.43 -10.20 22.49
CA GLN A 161 -16.34 -11.68 22.47
C GLN A 161 -17.51 -12.41 21.76
N ASN A 162 -18.36 -11.70 21.02
CA ASN A 162 -19.38 -12.33 20.20
C ASN A 162 -18.75 -12.84 18.88
N LYS A 163 -18.64 -14.17 18.75
CA LYS A 163 -18.00 -14.83 17.60
C LYS A 163 -18.72 -14.60 16.27
N GLU A 164 -20.03 -14.49 16.27
CA GLU A 164 -20.81 -14.25 15.06
C GLU A 164 -20.55 -12.85 14.54
N TRP A 165 -20.53 -11.86 15.42
CA TRP A 165 -20.24 -10.48 15.05
C TRP A 165 -18.79 -10.27 14.61
N LEU A 166 -17.83 -10.94 15.28
CA LEU A 166 -16.44 -10.98 14.86
C LEU A 166 -16.28 -11.51 13.42
N SER A 167 -17.01 -12.59 13.09
CA SER A 167 -16.99 -13.17 11.75
C SER A 167 -17.57 -12.21 10.70
N GLN A 168 -18.65 -11.50 11.03
CA GLN A 168 -19.24 -10.50 10.12
C GLN A 168 -18.31 -9.31 9.90
N LEU A 169 -17.66 -8.78 10.94
CA LEU A 169 -16.69 -7.69 10.84
C LEU A 169 -15.52 -8.07 9.93
N ASN A 170 -14.91 -9.24 10.13
CA ASN A 170 -13.81 -9.72 9.31
C ASN A 170 -14.25 -9.95 7.84
N SER A 171 -15.42 -10.50 7.62
CA SER A 171 -15.97 -10.70 6.28
C SER A 171 -16.18 -9.36 5.56
N THR A 172 -16.73 -8.36 6.24
CA THR A 172 -16.98 -7.04 5.66
C THR A 172 -15.66 -6.31 5.35
N MET A 173 -14.65 -6.40 6.23
CA MET A 173 -13.33 -5.82 5.95
C MET A 173 -12.66 -6.46 4.74
N SER A 174 -12.71 -7.79 4.62
CA SER A 174 -12.22 -8.51 3.46
C SER A 174 -12.94 -8.12 2.16
N GLN A 175 -14.26 -7.89 2.23
CA GLN A 175 -15.04 -7.40 1.07
C GLN A 175 -14.61 -5.98 0.66
N ILE A 176 -14.34 -5.10 1.61
CA ILE A 176 -13.82 -3.74 1.36
C ILE A 176 -12.46 -3.82 0.65
N ASP A 177 -11.56 -4.68 1.11
CA ASP A 177 -10.24 -4.87 0.48
C ASP A 177 -10.35 -5.37 -0.95
N MET A 178 -11.23 -6.35 -1.19
CA MET A 178 -11.50 -6.85 -2.54
C MET A 178 -12.14 -5.79 -3.43
N ALA A 179 -13.08 -5.00 -2.93
CA ALA A 179 -13.70 -3.91 -3.68
C ALA A 179 -12.67 -2.84 -4.06
N CYS A 180 -11.79 -2.44 -3.15
CA CYS A 180 -10.68 -1.53 -3.44
C CYS A 180 -9.75 -2.09 -4.51
N MET A 181 -9.41 -3.38 -4.45
CA MET A 181 -8.58 -4.04 -5.46
C MET A 181 -9.23 -4.04 -6.85
N LEU A 182 -10.53 -4.37 -6.94
CA LEU A 182 -11.28 -4.39 -8.19
C LEU A 182 -11.39 -3.00 -8.82
N LEU A 183 -11.65 -1.96 -8.02
CA LEU A 183 -11.69 -0.57 -8.51
C LEU A 183 -10.37 -0.15 -9.14
N PHE A 184 -9.24 -0.56 -8.54
CA PHE A 184 -7.91 -0.27 -9.09
C PHE A 184 -7.62 -1.01 -10.39
N LEU A 185 -7.98 -2.30 -10.46
CA LEU A 185 -7.82 -3.08 -11.69
C LEU A 185 -8.63 -2.49 -12.84
N GLN A 186 -9.87 -2.05 -12.57
CA GLN A 186 -10.71 -1.39 -13.58
C GLN A 186 -10.11 -0.05 -14.04
N ALA A 187 -9.62 0.78 -13.12
CA ALA A 187 -9.00 2.05 -13.47
C ALA A 187 -7.75 1.85 -14.37
N GLY A 188 -6.92 0.85 -14.08
CA GLY A 188 -5.78 0.46 -14.89
C GLY A 188 -6.17 -0.03 -16.29
N PHE A 189 -7.23 -0.85 -16.37
CA PHE A 189 -7.73 -1.37 -17.63
C PHE A 189 -8.35 -0.29 -18.52
N LEU A 190 -9.14 0.63 -17.96
CA LEU A 190 -9.75 1.75 -18.69
C LEU A 190 -8.69 2.69 -19.26
N ARG A 191 -7.61 2.94 -18.52
CA ARG A 191 -6.50 3.78 -19.00
C ARG A 191 -5.78 3.14 -20.19
N ASN A 192 -5.50 1.84 -20.12
CA ASN A 192 -4.85 1.12 -21.23
C ASN A 192 -5.79 0.95 -22.45
N GLY A 193 -7.08 0.72 -22.22
CA GLY A 193 -8.09 0.67 -23.29
C GLY A 193 -8.27 2.01 -24.00
N ALA A 194 -8.22 3.12 -23.29
CA ALA A 194 -8.27 4.46 -23.89
C ALA A 194 -7.06 4.77 -24.77
N VAL A 195 -5.86 4.28 -24.41
CA VAL A 195 -4.65 4.41 -25.24
C VAL A 195 -4.74 3.59 -26.52
N LEU A 196 -5.36 2.41 -26.48
CA LEU A 196 -5.54 1.55 -27.67
C LEU A 196 -6.63 2.07 -28.61
N LEU A 197 -7.55 2.90 -28.12
CA LEU A 197 -8.65 3.49 -28.92
C LEU A 197 -8.34 4.90 -29.42
N SER A 198 -7.18 5.48 -29.07
CA SER A 198 -6.74 6.73 -29.67
C SER A 198 -6.42 6.46 -31.17
N PRO A 199 -7.16 7.07 -32.13
CA PRO A 199 -6.87 6.85 -33.53
C PRO A 199 -5.46 7.37 -33.79
N CYS A 200 -4.62 6.52 -34.44
CA CYS A 200 -3.38 6.94 -35.04
C CYS A 200 -3.69 8.18 -35.93
N SER A 201 -3.36 9.35 -35.42
CA SER A 201 -3.29 10.55 -36.25
C SER A 201 -2.04 10.41 -37.11
N CYS A 202 -2.25 9.87 -38.33
CA CYS A 202 -1.27 9.97 -39.41
C CYS A 202 -1.00 11.41 -39.80
#